data_0283557cf5895a258b4deb7802c3316f
#
_entry.id   0283557cf5895a258b4deb7802c3316f
#
_cell.length_a   1.000
_cell.length_b   1.000
_cell.length_c   1.000
_cell.angle_alpha   90.00
_cell.angle_beta   90.00
_cell.angle_gamma   90.00
#
_symmetry.space_group_name_H-M   'P 1'
#
loop_
_entity.id
_entity.type
_entity.pdbx_description
1 polymer ?
#
loop_
_entity_poly.entity_id
_entity_poly.type
_entity_poly.pdbx_seq_one_letter_code
_entity_poly.pdbx_strand_id
1 'polypeptide(L)'
;GGEPQETTFTGTPNAAPEAVPAGAFDQQPQVQYASKSPWPIIIGAIYSLFQVLAVLASLTVVLGGALLSGFASEVGEGAAEAGIFVSVIGLLMLVLSSAGVYAGILMIRYKKRGIHIALALLAIGVVMEIIMNIAMELPVTNGMGMTVIGNGVCALIVAIPLMVSGIAEQMED
;
A
#
# COMPACT_ATOMS: atom_id res chain seq x y z
N GLY A 1 -42.49 -26.54 -28.38
CA GLY A 1 -42.07 -27.52 -29.36
C GLY A 1 -40.90 -26.93 -30.13
N GLY A 2 -39.69 -27.31 -29.82
CA GLY A 2 -38.47 -27.04 -30.57
C GLY A 2 -37.73 -28.32 -30.71
N GLU A 3 -37.71 -28.88 -31.93
CA GLU A 3 -37.03 -30.11 -32.28
C GLU A 3 -35.51 -29.96 -32.13
N PRO A 4 -34.80 -31.00 -31.66
CA PRO A 4 -33.36 -31.03 -31.66
C PRO A 4 -32.87 -31.27 -33.10
N GLN A 5 -32.02 -30.34 -33.62
CA GLN A 5 -31.29 -30.53 -34.88
C GLN A 5 -30.25 -31.63 -34.68
N GLU A 6 -30.53 -32.81 -35.27
CA GLU A 6 -29.51 -33.83 -35.51
C GLU A 6 -28.49 -33.32 -36.51
N THR A 7 -27.28 -33.05 -36.05
CA THR A 7 -26.11 -32.81 -36.93
C THR A 7 -25.66 -34.15 -37.48
N THR A 8 -26.11 -34.49 -38.67
CA THR A 8 -25.62 -35.62 -39.45
C THR A 8 -24.17 -35.40 -39.85
N PHE A 9 -23.27 -36.12 -39.16
CA PHE A 9 -21.84 -36.15 -39.48
C PHE A 9 -21.64 -37.04 -40.72
N THR A 10 -21.73 -36.46 -41.93
CA THR A 10 -21.33 -37.15 -43.17
C THR A 10 -19.82 -37.07 -43.32
N GLY A 11 -19.10 -37.90 -42.60
CA GLY A 11 -17.70 -38.13 -42.84
C GLY A 11 -17.49 -39.06 -44.02
N THR A 12 -16.91 -38.56 -45.08
CA THR A 12 -16.47 -39.39 -46.24
C THR A 12 -15.27 -40.29 -45.77
N PRO A 13 -15.40 -41.62 -45.83
CA PRO A 13 -14.43 -42.53 -45.25
C PRO A 13 -13.32 -42.86 -46.24
N ASN A 14 -12.63 -41.90 -46.89
CA ASN A 14 -11.45 -42.23 -47.73
C ASN A 14 -10.62 -40.98 -48.06
N ALA A 15 -10.26 -40.15 -47.07
CA ALA A 15 -9.11 -39.30 -47.22
C ALA A 15 -7.95 -39.94 -46.46
N ALA A 16 -6.94 -40.39 -47.18
CA ALA A 16 -5.68 -40.77 -46.56
C ALA A 16 -5.19 -39.62 -45.67
N PRO A 17 -4.63 -39.91 -44.49
CA PRO A 17 -4.13 -38.85 -43.64
C PRO A 17 -3.04 -38.11 -44.40
N GLU A 18 -3.35 -36.84 -44.81
CA GLU A 18 -2.30 -35.95 -45.31
C GLU A 18 -1.22 -35.88 -44.22
N ALA A 19 -0.01 -36.27 -44.60
CA ALA A 19 1.16 -36.21 -43.74
C ALA A 19 1.31 -34.74 -43.31
N VAL A 20 0.98 -34.44 -42.04
CA VAL A 20 1.22 -33.16 -41.43
C VAL A 20 2.74 -32.90 -41.52
N PRO A 21 3.17 -31.82 -42.17
CA PRO A 21 4.61 -31.55 -42.31
C PRO A 21 5.20 -31.45 -40.88
N ALA A 22 6.35 -32.19 -40.70
CA ALA A 22 7.02 -32.35 -39.40
C ALA A 22 7.53 -31.05 -38.74
N GLY A 23 7.19 -29.88 -39.24
CA GLY A 23 7.49 -28.58 -38.68
C GLY A 23 6.28 -27.80 -38.15
N ALA A 24 5.05 -28.37 -38.24
CA ALA A 24 3.85 -27.64 -37.83
C ALA A 24 3.63 -27.62 -36.30
N PHE A 25 4.39 -28.40 -35.54
CA PHE A 25 4.28 -28.44 -34.06
C PHE A 25 5.21 -27.47 -33.35
N ASP A 26 6.18 -26.85 -34.07
CA ASP A 26 7.15 -25.92 -33.47
C ASP A 26 6.64 -24.47 -33.32
N GLN A 27 5.43 -24.20 -33.77
CA GLN A 27 4.78 -22.89 -33.59
C GLN A 27 3.56 -22.97 -32.64
N GLN A 28 3.73 -23.65 -31.49
CA GLN A 28 2.88 -23.31 -30.37
C GLN A 28 3.23 -21.85 -30.00
N PRO A 29 2.27 -20.90 -30.05
CA PRO A 29 2.52 -19.58 -29.51
C PRO A 29 2.94 -19.82 -28.05
N GLN A 30 4.22 -19.60 -27.77
CA GLN A 30 4.68 -19.53 -26.38
C GLN A 30 3.84 -18.41 -25.76
N VAL A 31 2.87 -18.79 -24.97
CA VAL A 31 2.19 -17.86 -24.08
C VAL A 31 3.30 -17.37 -23.16
N GLN A 32 3.96 -16.29 -23.56
CA GLN A 32 4.85 -15.54 -22.71
C GLN A 32 3.95 -15.05 -21.57
N TYR A 33 3.93 -15.80 -20.48
CA TYR A 33 3.47 -15.28 -19.21
C TYR A 33 4.38 -14.11 -18.89
N ALA A 34 3.97 -12.89 -19.27
CA ALA A 34 4.65 -11.68 -18.89
C ALA A 34 4.70 -11.72 -17.36
N SER A 35 5.87 -12.08 -16.80
CA SER A 35 6.06 -12.17 -15.36
C SER A 35 5.76 -10.79 -14.80
N LYS A 36 4.75 -10.71 -13.92
CA LYS A 36 4.42 -9.44 -13.25
C LYS A 36 5.66 -8.91 -12.55
N SER A 37 5.92 -7.63 -12.70
CA SER A 37 7.07 -6.98 -12.07
C SER A 37 7.02 -7.16 -10.55
N PRO A 38 8.10 -7.57 -9.87
CA PRO A 38 8.11 -7.76 -8.41
C PRO A 38 8.10 -6.43 -7.63
N TRP A 39 8.33 -5.31 -8.28
CA TRP A 39 8.48 -4.00 -7.63
C TRP A 39 7.31 -3.59 -6.73
N PRO A 40 6.03 -3.71 -7.14
CA PRO A 40 4.91 -3.36 -6.27
C PRO A 40 4.87 -4.21 -5.00
N ILE A 41 5.25 -5.48 -5.08
CA ILE A 41 5.30 -6.38 -3.91
C ILE A 41 6.41 -5.93 -2.96
N ILE A 42 7.61 -5.66 -3.47
CA ILE A 42 8.76 -5.27 -2.66
C ILE A 42 8.47 -3.93 -1.94
N ILE A 43 8.03 -2.92 -2.69
CA ILE A 43 7.72 -1.60 -2.14
C ILE A 43 6.56 -1.69 -1.14
N GLY A 44 5.49 -2.41 -1.48
CA GLY A 44 4.34 -2.60 -0.61
C GLY A 44 4.69 -3.36 0.67
N ALA A 45 5.58 -4.36 0.61
CA ALA A 45 6.02 -5.11 1.78
C ALA A 45 6.88 -4.24 2.71
N ILE A 46 7.85 -3.51 2.17
CA ILE A 46 8.70 -2.59 2.93
C ILE A 46 7.82 -1.50 3.58
N TYR A 47 6.92 -0.88 2.81
CA TYR A 47 6.01 0.14 3.30
C TYR A 47 5.11 -0.41 4.42
N SER A 48 4.52 -1.59 4.25
CA SER A 48 3.70 -2.25 5.28
C SER A 48 4.48 -2.52 6.55
N LEU A 49 5.74 -2.98 6.44
CA LEU A 49 6.59 -3.24 7.59
C LEU A 49 6.82 -1.97 8.41
N PHE A 50 7.16 -0.85 7.75
CA PHE A 50 7.32 0.43 8.44
C PHE A 50 6.02 0.90 9.11
N GLN A 51 4.88 0.70 8.45
CA GLN A 51 3.58 1.05 9.02
C GLN A 51 3.20 0.18 10.22
N VAL A 52 3.54 -1.10 10.22
CA VAL A 52 3.35 -1.97 11.40
C VAL A 52 4.20 -1.48 12.58
N LEU A 53 5.45 -1.09 12.34
CA LEU A 53 6.28 -0.48 13.38
C LEU A 53 5.68 0.84 13.89
N ALA A 54 5.12 1.66 12.99
CA ALA A 54 4.42 2.89 13.37
C ALA A 54 3.15 2.62 14.19
N VAL A 55 2.40 1.54 13.91
CA VAL A 55 1.28 1.09 14.74
C VAL A 55 1.75 0.74 16.16
N LEU A 56 2.83 -0.01 16.30
CA LEU A 56 3.40 -0.35 17.61
C LEU A 56 3.87 0.90 18.35
N ALA A 57 4.53 1.83 17.65
CA ALA A 57 4.97 3.10 18.24
C ALA A 57 3.77 3.94 18.70
N SER A 58 2.70 4.04 17.90
CA SER A 58 1.51 4.80 18.29
C SER A 58 0.77 4.18 19.47
N LEU A 59 0.78 2.86 19.62
CA LEU A 59 0.26 2.19 20.82
C LEU A 59 1.05 2.61 22.07
N THR A 60 2.38 2.68 22.00
CA THR A 60 3.19 3.13 23.15
C THR A 60 2.91 4.60 23.48
N VAL A 61 2.63 5.46 22.49
CA VAL A 61 2.25 6.86 22.72
C VAL A 61 0.88 6.94 23.40
N VAL A 62 -0.10 6.17 22.96
CA VAL A 62 -1.45 6.12 23.58
C VAL A 62 -1.35 5.68 25.04
N LEU A 63 -0.63 4.58 25.30
CA LEU A 63 -0.44 4.06 26.66
C LEU A 63 0.33 5.04 27.54
N GLY A 64 1.41 5.64 27.02
CA GLY A 64 2.20 6.64 27.74
C GLY A 64 1.39 7.86 28.14
N GLY A 65 0.56 8.38 27.21
CA GLY A 65 -0.36 9.47 27.52
C GLY A 65 -1.44 9.10 28.54
N ALA A 66 -2.01 7.88 28.43
CA ALA A 66 -2.99 7.39 29.40
C ALA A 66 -2.37 7.21 30.81
N LEU A 67 -1.14 6.70 30.91
CA LEU A 67 -0.43 6.60 32.17
C LEU A 67 -0.12 7.99 32.74
N LEU A 68 0.35 8.94 31.91
CA LEU A 68 0.61 10.31 32.35
C LEU A 68 -0.63 10.98 32.92
N SER A 69 -1.78 10.82 32.27
CA SER A 69 -3.05 11.35 32.79
C SER A 69 -3.52 10.63 34.05
N GLY A 70 -3.27 9.32 34.18
CA GLY A 70 -3.64 8.53 35.35
C GLY A 70 -2.82 8.89 36.62
N PHE A 71 -1.54 9.25 36.45
CA PHE A 71 -0.67 9.67 37.53
C PHE A 71 -0.56 11.19 37.69
N ALA A 72 -1.50 11.95 37.15
CA ALA A 72 -1.46 13.40 37.11
C ALA A 72 -1.34 14.03 38.52
N SER A 73 -1.97 13.44 39.56
CA SER A 73 -1.87 13.89 40.95
C SER A 73 -0.48 13.82 41.54
N GLU A 74 0.37 12.92 41.01
CA GLU A 74 1.73 12.72 41.48
C GLU A 74 2.76 13.52 40.64
N VAL A 75 2.43 13.80 39.39
CA VAL A 75 3.33 14.48 38.42
C VAL A 75 3.22 16.00 38.50
N GLY A 76 2.03 16.51 38.83
CA GLY A 76 1.79 17.95 38.99
C GLY A 76 0.68 18.49 38.10
N GLU A 77 0.41 19.79 38.27
CA GLU A 77 -0.64 20.50 37.51
C GLU A 77 -0.38 20.46 36.02
N GLY A 78 -1.43 20.20 35.21
CA GLY A 78 -1.35 20.11 33.75
C GLY A 78 -0.97 18.74 33.20
N ALA A 79 -0.47 17.79 34.03
CA ALA A 79 -0.09 16.45 33.56
C ALA A 79 -1.28 15.66 33.00
N ALA A 80 -2.49 15.86 33.57
CA ALA A 80 -3.72 15.22 33.08
C ALA A 80 -4.06 15.68 31.64
N GLU A 81 -4.03 16.99 31.41
CA GLU A 81 -4.34 17.58 30.11
C GLU A 81 -3.30 17.18 29.06
N ALA A 82 -2.00 17.24 29.41
CA ALA A 82 -0.92 16.79 28.56
C ALA A 82 -1.05 15.30 28.20
N GLY A 83 -1.39 14.45 29.18
CA GLY A 83 -1.58 13.01 28.98
C GLY A 83 -2.77 12.71 28.04
N ILE A 84 -3.89 13.40 28.20
CA ILE A 84 -5.04 13.28 27.31
C ILE A 84 -4.66 13.71 25.90
N PHE A 85 -3.99 14.86 25.76
CA PHE A 85 -3.54 15.36 24.46
C PHE A 85 -2.63 14.36 23.73
N VAL A 86 -1.63 13.84 24.42
CA VAL A 86 -0.71 12.82 23.88
C VAL A 86 -1.47 11.55 23.49
N SER A 87 -2.44 11.10 24.28
CA SER A 87 -3.26 9.93 23.98
C SER A 87 -4.09 10.12 22.72
N VAL A 88 -4.72 11.29 22.56
CA VAL A 88 -5.52 11.61 21.37
C VAL A 88 -4.66 11.62 20.12
N ILE A 89 -3.46 12.21 20.18
CA ILE A 89 -2.51 12.20 19.07
C ILE A 89 -2.06 10.79 18.75
N GLY A 90 -1.72 9.99 19.76
CA GLY A 90 -1.35 8.59 19.57
C GLY A 90 -2.45 7.78 18.90
N LEU A 91 -3.71 8.01 19.26
CA LEU A 91 -4.86 7.36 18.66
C LEU A 91 -5.03 7.76 17.18
N LEU A 92 -4.85 9.04 16.87
CA LEU A 92 -4.90 9.52 15.49
C LEU A 92 -3.78 8.90 14.64
N MET A 93 -2.55 8.85 15.17
CA MET A 93 -1.43 8.19 14.52
C MET A 93 -1.68 6.69 14.31
N LEU A 94 -2.32 6.02 15.27
CA LEU A 94 -2.69 4.61 15.16
C LEU A 94 -3.67 4.36 14.00
N VAL A 95 -4.66 5.21 13.84
CA VAL A 95 -5.62 5.13 12.72
C VAL A 95 -4.91 5.35 11.38
N LEU A 96 -4.05 6.38 11.28
CA LEU A 96 -3.30 6.69 10.06
C LEU A 96 -2.33 5.56 9.70
N SER A 97 -1.59 5.02 10.68
CA SER A 97 -0.67 3.92 10.46
C SER A 97 -1.39 2.63 10.04
N SER A 98 -2.57 2.36 10.63
CA SER A 98 -3.41 1.21 10.23
C SER A 98 -3.89 1.36 8.78
N ALA A 99 -4.29 2.56 8.37
CA ALA A 99 -4.62 2.86 6.97
C ALA A 99 -3.38 2.69 6.06
N GLY A 100 -2.18 3.01 6.56
CA GLY A 100 -0.92 2.78 5.86
C GLY A 100 -0.62 1.29 5.64
N VAL A 101 -0.84 0.43 6.64
CA VAL A 101 -0.73 -1.03 6.47
C VAL A 101 -1.67 -1.52 5.37
N TYR A 102 -2.93 -1.06 5.40
CA TYR A 102 -3.90 -1.39 4.36
C TYR A 102 -3.46 -0.95 2.96
N ALA A 103 -2.91 0.27 2.84
CA ALA A 103 -2.37 0.77 1.58
C ALA A 103 -1.21 -0.10 1.06
N GLY A 104 -0.30 -0.53 1.93
CA GLY A 104 0.79 -1.43 1.58
C GLY A 104 0.30 -2.80 1.10
N ILE A 105 -0.72 -3.37 1.75
CA ILE A 105 -1.37 -4.62 1.30
C ILE A 105 -1.98 -4.46 -0.10
N LEU A 106 -2.63 -3.32 -0.38
CA LEU A 106 -3.18 -3.03 -1.70
C LEU A 106 -2.07 -2.96 -2.77
N MET A 107 -0.92 -2.36 -2.45
CA MET A 107 0.24 -2.35 -3.36
C MET A 107 0.76 -3.75 -3.66
N ILE A 108 0.88 -4.61 -2.64
CA ILE A 108 1.26 -6.03 -2.82
C ILE A 108 0.27 -6.74 -3.74
N ARG A 109 -1.01 -6.36 -3.70
CA ARG A 109 -2.08 -6.91 -4.55
C ARG A 109 -2.18 -6.23 -5.91
N TYR A 110 -1.20 -5.44 -6.33
CA TYR A 110 -1.16 -4.69 -7.59
C TYR A 110 -2.34 -3.72 -7.77
N LYS A 111 -2.83 -3.11 -6.69
CA LYS A 111 -3.89 -2.09 -6.76
C LYS A 111 -3.28 -0.68 -6.74
N LYS A 112 -3.54 0.11 -7.78
CA LYS A 112 -3.11 1.53 -7.88
C LYS A 112 -3.61 2.37 -6.71
N ARG A 113 -4.82 2.08 -6.21
CA ARG A 113 -5.41 2.74 -5.03
C ARG A 113 -4.49 2.70 -3.82
N GLY A 114 -3.73 1.61 -3.63
CA GLY A 114 -2.77 1.52 -2.53
C GLY A 114 -1.72 2.62 -2.56
N ILE A 115 -1.19 2.93 -3.75
CA ILE A 115 -0.19 3.99 -3.93
C ILE A 115 -0.80 5.37 -3.66
N HIS A 116 -2.01 5.65 -4.17
CA HIS A 116 -2.69 6.92 -3.91
C HIS A 116 -2.97 7.15 -2.43
N ILE A 117 -3.43 6.10 -1.72
CA ILE A 117 -3.66 6.17 -0.27
C ILE A 117 -2.34 6.41 0.46
N ALA A 118 -1.26 5.70 0.10
CA ALA A 118 0.04 5.89 0.72
C ALA A 118 0.58 7.31 0.53
N LEU A 119 0.48 7.87 -0.69
CA LEU A 119 0.87 9.25 -0.97
C LEU A 119 0.05 10.27 -0.19
N ALA A 120 -1.28 10.05 -0.08
CA ALA A 120 -2.14 10.90 0.73
C ALA A 120 -1.76 10.86 2.22
N LEU A 121 -1.46 9.66 2.76
CA LEU A 121 -1.02 9.50 4.15
C LEU A 121 0.33 10.17 4.42
N LEU A 122 1.27 10.12 3.48
CA LEU A 122 2.55 10.85 3.60
C LEU A 122 2.33 12.37 3.63
N ALA A 123 1.43 12.89 2.80
CA ALA A 123 1.07 14.31 2.82
C ALA A 123 0.40 14.71 4.15
N ILE A 124 -0.53 13.89 4.65
CA ILE A 124 -1.18 14.08 5.96
C ILE A 124 -0.13 14.06 7.07
N GLY A 125 0.86 13.17 7.01
CA GLY A 125 1.96 13.11 7.99
C GLY A 125 2.73 14.42 8.10
N VAL A 126 3.06 15.07 6.99
CA VAL A 126 3.71 16.40 6.98
C VAL A 126 2.82 17.46 7.63
N VAL A 127 1.52 17.47 7.31
CA VAL A 127 0.57 18.41 7.90
C VAL A 127 0.45 18.20 9.42
N MET A 128 0.38 16.96 9.85
CA MET A 128 0.33 16.62 11.28
C MET A 128 1.56 17.08 12.03
N GLU A 129 2.75 16.97 11.45
CA GLU A 129 3.99 17.46 12.07
C GLU A 129 3.98 18.99 12.23
N ILE A 130 3.51 19.71 11.21
CA ILE A 130 3.35 21.17 11.31
C ILE A 130 2.43 21.53 12.48
N ILE A 131 1.27 20.86 12.58
CA ILE A 131 0.30 21.08 13.66
C ILE A 131 0.93 20.80 15.03
N MET A 132 1.70 19.69 15.14
CA MET A 132 2.37 19.32 16.37
C MET A 132 3.43 20.34 16.79
N ASN A 133 4.23 20.83 15.85
CA ASN A 133 5.24 21.86 16.15
C ASN A 133 4.57 23.15 16.64
N ILE A 134 3.46 23.57 16.01
CA ILE A 134 2.70 24.74 16.46
C ILE A 134 2.11 24.52 17.85
N ALA A 135 1.50 23.34 18.10
CA ALA A 135 0.88 23.01 19.39
C ALA A 135 1.89 22.93 20.54
N MET A 136 3.14 22.56 20.24
CA MET A 136 4.22 22.49 21.22
C MET A 136 5.04 23.78 21.33
N GLU A 137 4.60 24.84 20.68
CA GLU A 137 5.35 26.14 20.61
C GLU A 137 6.79 26.00 20.08
N LEU A 138 7.04 24.93 19.31
CA LEU A 138 8.34 24.70 18.68
C LEU A 138 8.43 25.51 17.36
N PRO A 139 9.63 25.93 16.95
CA PRO A 139 9.81 26.51 15.63
C PRO A 139 9.29 25.54 14.55
N VAL A 140 8.44 26.02 13.65
CA VAL A 140 7.85 25.19 12.58
C VAL A 140 8.93 24.48 11.76
N THR A 141 10.12 25.05 11.68
CA THR A 141 11.29 24.48 10.98
C THR A 141 11.99 23.37 11.79
N ASN A 142 11.63 23.16 13.06
CA ASN A 142 12.29 22.16 13.90
C ASN A 142 11.95 20.75 13.43
N GLY A 143 12.96 20.03 12.98
CA GLY A 143 12.79 18.67 12.42
C GLY A 143 12.17 18.62 11.01
N MET A 144 11.52 19.70 10.54
CA MET A 144 10.77 19.74 9.29
C MET A 144 11.65 19.38 8.09
N GLY A 145 12.92 19.79 8.07
CA GLY A 145 13.85 19.43 6.99
C GLY A 145 14.00 17.92 6.82
N MET A 146 14.21 17.20 7.93
CA MET A 146 14.34 15.73 7.92
C MET A 146 13.02 15.06 7.54
N THR A 147 11.89 15.56 8.04
CA THR A 147 10.56 14.98 7.74
C THR A 147 10.15 15.22 6.30
N VAL A 148 10.33 16.42 5.78
CA VAL A 148 10.00 16.72 4.36
C VAL A 148 10.90 15.94 3.42
N ILE A 149 12.21 15.85 3.71
CA ILE A 149 13.13 15.06 2.91
C ILE A 149 12.78 13.57 3.02
N GLY A 150 12.56 13.04 4.23
CA GLY A 150 12.22 11.64 4.45
C GLY A 150 10.91 11.27 3.79
N ASN A 151 9.84 12.03 3.99
CA ASN A 151 8.54 11.81 3.34
C ASN A 151 8.62 12.01 1.83
N GLY A 152 9.41 12.98 1.34
CA GLY A 152 9.63 13.19 -0.08
C GLY A 152 10.32 12.01 -0.75
N VAL A 153 11.38 11.49 -0.15
CA VAL A 153 12.07 10.28 -0.63
C VAL A 153 11.13 9.07 -0.60
N CYS A 154 10.39 8.87 0.50
CA CYS A 154 9.39 7.80 0.59
C CYS A 154 8.30 7.95 -0.48
N ALA A 155 7.81 9.16 -0.71
CA ALA A 155 6.80 9.42 -1.74
C ALA A 155 7.32 9.10 -3.14
N LEU A 156 8.57 9.45 -3.46
CA LEU A 156 9.20 9.11 -4.73
C LEU A 156 9.30 7.58 -4.90
N ILE A 157 9.78 6.87 -3.87
CA ILE A 157 9.91 5.40 -3.91
C ILE A 157 8.53 4.74 -4.11
N VAL A 158 7.52 5.20 -3.37
CA VAL A 158 6.15 4.69 -3.47
C VAL A 158 5.53 5.01 -4.83
N ALA A 159 5.90 6.12 -5.46
CA ALA A 159 5.40 6.51 -6.77
C ALA A 159 6.08 5.78 -7.95
N ILE A 160 7.26 5.16 -7.75
CA ILE A 160 7.99 4.44 -8.81
C ILE A 160 7.09 3.52 -9.65
N PRO A 161 6.24 2.65 -9.07
CA PRO A 161 5.39 1.76 -9.85
C PRO A 161 4.41 2.48 -10.79
N LEU A 162 3.99 3.70 -10.44
CA LEU A 162 3.14 4.51 -11.32
C LEU A 162 3.93 5.26 -12.40
N MET A 163 5.20 5.59 -12.14
CA MET A 163 6.05 6.34 -13.07
C MET A 163 6.60 5.45 -14.19
N VAL A 164 6.73 4.16 -13.96
CA VAL A 164 7.20 3.20 -14.95
C VAL A 164 5.99 2.58 -15.66
N SER A 165 5.76 2.98 -16.92
CA SER A 165 4.57 2.58 -17.70
C SER A 165 4.36 1.07 -17.73
N GLY A 166 5.41 0.28 -17.95
CA GLY A 166 5.32 -1.19 -17.98
C GLY A 166 4.93 -1.83 -16.64
N ILE A 167 5.11 -1.12 -15.49
CA ILE A 167 4.65 -1.58 -14.19
C ILE A 167 3.23 -1.07 -13.92
N ALA A 168 2.97 0.20 -14.28
CA ALA A 168 1.67 0.82 -14.09
C ALA A 168 0.55 0.08 -14.84
N GLU A 169 0.83 -0.43 -16.04
CA GLU A 169 -0.11 -1.22 -16.84
C GLU A 169 -0.43 -2.58 -16.22
N GLN A 170 0.46 -3.13 -15.40
CA GLN A 170 0.24 -4.40 -14.69
C GLN A 170 -0.60 -4.22 -13.42
N MET A 171 -0.83 -2.98 -12.98
CA MET A 171 -1.61 -2.66 -11.79
C MET A 171 -3.07 -2.41 -12.16
N GLU A 172 -3.97 -2.95 -11.35
CA GLU A 172 -5.42 -2.75 -11.46
C GLU A 172 -5.86 -1.49 -10.71
N ASP A 173 -6.94 -0.88 -11.16
CA ASP A 173 -7.56 0.28 -10.50
C ASP A 173 -8.28 -0.09 -9.19
#